data_3bc73bc289487e202a17279dbc24bac3
#
_entry.id   3bc73bc289487e202a17279dbc24bac3
#
_cell.length_a   1.000
_cell.length_b   1.000
_cell.length_c   1.000
_cell.angle_alpha   90.00
_cell.angle_beta   90.00
_cell.angle_gamma   90.00
#
_symmetry.space_group_name_H-M   'P 1'
#
loop_
_entity.id
_entity.type
_entity.pdbx_description
1 polymer ?
#
loop_
_entity_poly.entity_id
_entity_poly.type
_entity_poly.pdbx_seq_one_letter_code
_entity_poly.pdbx_strand_id
1 'polypeptide(L)'
;MRELVLDTETTGLDHENGDRIVEIGIIELKNHIKTGNFFHYYINPERKSDPKAEQVHGLSQDFLSDKPKFSDISEGLVNFLGDSKIIIHNALFDTGFLNSELIRCGLGELKEENILDTLNLARKKFPGQSVSLDALCRKFGIDISNRKIHGALKDAELLSLVYLELIGGKQTSLNFLDTKIIDNENKKDVYGNIDIIKYYEKKLFKEINNIDLNTIDYEKHKEFIKEIPNSIWNKIEG
;
A
#
# COMPACT_ATOMS: atom_id res chain seq x y z
N MET A 1 -9.11 8.02 0.83
CA MET A 1 -8.10 8.25 -0.22
C MET A 1 -8.01 7.00 -1.07
N ARG A 2 -7.97 7.13 -2.42
CA ARG A 2 -7.77 6.01 -3.35
C ARG A 2 -6.29 5.92 -3.70
N GLU A 3 -5.74 4.71 -3.63
CA GLU A 3 -4.34 4.40 -3.90
C GLU A 3 -4.27 3.20 -4.84
N LEU A 4 -3.34 3.21 -5.77
CA LEU A 4 -3.14 2.17 -6.76
C LEU A 4 -1.71 1.64 -6.65
N VAL A 5 -1.57 0.37 -6.34
CA VAL A 5 -0.27 -0.29 -6.28
C VAL A 5 -0.02 -0.95 -7.63
N LEU A 6 1.06 -0.55 -8.30
CA LEU A 6 1.34 -0.88 -9.69
C LEU A 6 2.70 -1.56 -9.82
N ASP A 7 2.77 -2.52 -10.73
CA ASP A 7 3.99 -3.17 -11.19
C ASP A 7 3.85 -3.52 -12.67
N THR A 8 4.98 -3.61 -13.39
CA THR A 8 5.02 -3.96 -14.82
C THR A 8 6.10 -4.99 -15.14
N GLU A 9 5.84 -5.88 -16.11
CA GLU A 9 6.85 -6.69 -16.76
C GLU A 9 7.12 -6.14 -18.17
N THR A 10 8.35 -6.27 -18.63
CA THR A 10 8.81 -5.59 -19.87
C THR A 10 9.66 -6.52 -20.74
N THR A 11 9.79 -6.18 -22.04
CA THR A 11 10.65 -6.93 -22.98
C THR A 11 12.15 -6.79 -22.71
N GLY A 12 12.54 -5.82 -21.88
CA GLY A 12 13.92 -5.50 -21.55
C GLY A 12 13.98 -4.36 -20.55
N LEU A 13 15.12 -3.67 -20.47
CA LEU A 13 15.36 -2.68 -19.41
C LEU A 13 15.33 -1.23 -19.90
N ASP A 14 15.17 -1.00 -21.20
CA ASP A 14 15.39 0.31 -21.82
C ASP A 14 14.25 0.74 -22.73
N HIS A 15 13.31 1.49 -22.14
CA HIS A 15 12.15 2.03 -22.85
C HIS A 15 12.52 3.04 -23.94
N GLU A 16 13.68 3.75 -23.83
CA GLU A 16 14.17 4.72 -24.81
C GLU A 16 14.66 4.00 -26.06
N ASN A 17 15.27 2.82 -25.91
CA ASN A 17 15.70 1.96 -27.02
C ASN A 17 14.59 0.99 -27.50
N GLY A 18 13.36 1.26 -27.13
CA GLY A 18 12.18 0.64 -27.70
C GLY A 18 11.71 -0.63 -27.00
N ASP A 19 12.19 -0.93 -25.79
CA ASP A 19 11.57 -1.98 -24.99
C ASP A 19 10.13 -1.59 -24.60
N ARG A 20 9.28 -2.60 -24.43
CA ARG A 20 7.84 -2.47 -24.32
C ARG A 20 7.31 -3.19 -23.08
N ILE A 21 6.15 -2.78 -22.61
CA ILE A 21 5.44 -3.48 -21.52
C ILE A 21 4.81 -4.76 -22.09
N VAL A 22 4.93 -5.88 -21.35
CA VAL A 22 4.32 -7.18 -21.65
C VAL A 22 3.24 -7.59 -20.64
N GLU A 23 3.28 -7.06 -19.43
CA GLU A 23 2.26 -7.25 -18.41
C GLU A 23 2.14 -5.98 -17.56
N ILE A 24 0.92 -5.63 -17.18
CA ILE A 24 0.63 -4.58 -16.21
C ILE A 24 -0.31 -5.13 -15.15
N GLY A 25 0.03 -4.92 -13.89
CA GLY A 25 -0.77 -5.31 -12.74
C GLY A 25 -0.97 -4.13 -11.78
N ILE A 26 -2.23 -3.82 -11.46
CA ILE A 26 -2.58 -2.73 -10.55
C ILE A 26 -3.62 -3.23 -9.55
N ILE A 27 -3.36 -3.01 -8.26
CA ILE A 27 -4.28 -3.32 -7.15
C ILE A 27 -4.81 -2.02 -6.56
N GLU A 28 -6.12 -1.95 -6.38
CA GLU A 28 -6.74 -0.79 -5.73
C GLU A 28 -6.79 -0.95 -4.22
N LEU A 29 -6.36 0.11 -3.51
CA LEU A 29 -6.57 0.29 -2.08
C LEU A 29 -7.47 1.52 -1.85
N LYS A 30 -8.33 1.45 -0.85
CA LYS A 30 -9.10 2.59 -0.33
C LYS A 30 -8.84 2.70 1.16
N ASN A 31 -8.22 3.83 1.55
CA ASN A 31 -7.79 4.03 2.94
C ASN A 31 -6.93 2.85 3.45
N HIS A 32 -5.95 2.44 2.64
CA HIS A 32 -5.01 1.33 2.92
C HIS A 32 -5.65 -0.07 3.01
N ILE A 33 -6.90 -0.24 2.58
CA ILE A 33 -7.60 -1.53 2.56
C ILE A 33 -7.83 -1.95 1.11
N LYS A 34 -7.50 -3.20 0.76
CA LYS A 34 -7.78 -3.75 -0.57
C LYS A 34 -9.28 -3.73 -0.85
N THR A 35 -9.68 -3.16 -1.98
CA THR A 35 -11.10 -3.10 -2.39
C THR A 35 -11.56 -4.35 -3.12
N GLY A 36 -10.61 -5.11 -3.67
CA GLY A 36 -10.86 -6.20 -4.60
C GLY A 36 -10.86 -5.77 -6.06
N ASN A 37 -10.88 -4.47 -6.35
CA ASN A 37 -10.71 -3.97 -7.71
C ASN A 37 -9.26 -4.05 -8.13
N PHE A 38 -9.04 -4.41 -9.38
CA PHE A 38 -7.71 -4.48 -9.99
C PHE A 38 -7.79 -4.19 -11.49
N PHE A 39 -6.63 -3.84 -12.08
CA PHE A 39 -6.43 -3.73 -13.51
C PHE A 39 -5.28 -4.66 -13.88
N HIS A 40 -5.52 -5.62 -14.80
CA HIS A 40 -4.52 -6.59 -15.17
C HIS A 40 -4.64 -6.96 -16.65
N TYR A 41 -3.54 -6.83 -17.37
CA TYR A 41 -3.47 -7.22 -18.78
C TYR A 41 -2.09 -7.79 -19.10
N TYR A 42 -2.09 -8.89 -19.87
CA TYR A 42 -0.96 -9.29 -20.69
C TYR A 42 -1.05 -8.52 -22.01
N ILE A 43 0.08 -8.08 -22.52
CA ILE A 43 0.16 -7.10 -23.62
C ILE A 43 1.05 -7.67 -24.72
N ASN A 44 0.57 -7.62 -25.97
CA ASN A 44 1.40 -7.90 -27.13
C ASN A 44 2.36 -6.71 -27.36
N PRO A 45 3.68 -6.88 -27.13
CA PRO A 45 4.64 -5.79 -27.27
C PRO A 45 5.01 -5.49 -28.72
N GLU A 46 4.50 -6.28 -29.71
CA GLU A 46 4.84 -6.21 -31.13
C GLU A 46 6.34 -6.37 -31.41
N ARG A 47 7.08 -6.95 -30.48
CA ARG A 47 8.51 -7.25 -30.55
C ARG A 47 8.85 -8.47 -29.69
N LYS A 48 10.04 -9.02 -29.91
CA LYS A 48 10.57 -10.09 -29.06
C LYS A 48 11.11 -9.53 -27.75
N SER A 49 10.87 -10.26 -26.66
CA SER A 49 11.51 -9.99 -25.38
C SER A 49 12.99 -10.38 -25.43
N ASP A 50 13.81 -9.67 -24.64
CA ASP A 50 15.17 -10.12 -24.32
C ASP A 50 15.07 -11.48 -23.61
N PRO A 51 15.90 -12.48 -23.95
CA PRO A 51 15.88 -13.78 -23.33
C PRO A 51 16.01 -13.74 -21.79
N LYS A 52 16.72 -12.75 -21.25
CA LYS A 52 16.82 -12.55 -19.80
C LYS A 52 15.49 -12.06 -19.18
N ALA A 53 14.80 -11.15 -19.86
CA ALA A 53 13.50 -10.67 -19.43
C ALA A 53 12.48 -11.82 -19.47
N GLU A 54 12.45 -12.60 -20.55
CA GLU A 54 11.57 -13.78 -20.69
C GLU A 54 11.85 -14.82 -19.59
N GLN A 55 13.10 -15.03 -19.17
CA GLN A 55 13.42 -15.91 -18.05
C GLN A 55 12.86 -15.39 -16.71
N VAL A 56 12.75 -14.08 -16.52
CA VAL A 56 12.23 -13.46 -15.29
C VAL A 56 10.72 -13.58 -15.21
N HIS A 57 10.00 -13.14 -16.25
CA HIS A 57 8.52 -13.11 -16.22
C HIS A 57 7.87 -14.37 -16.83
N GLY A 58 8.61 -15.19 -17.56
CA GLY A 58 8.12 -16.46 -18.13
C GLY A 58 7.09 -16.35 -19.25
N LEU A 59 6.87 -15.14 -19.80
CA LEU A 59 5.88 -14.90 -20.86
C LEU A 59 6.53 -15.08 -22.22
N SER A 60 6.18 -16.16 -22.92
CA SER A 60 6.72 -16.45 -24.25
C SER A 60 6.14 -15.55 -25.32
N GLN A 61 6.87 -15.36 -26.42
CA GLN A 61 6.41 -14.62 -27.58
C GLN A 61 5.08 -15.17 -28.14
N ASP A 62 4.93 -16.50 -28.18
CA ASP A 62 3.71 -17.16 -28.66
C ASP A 62 2.52 -16.82 -27.77
N PHE A 63 2.70 -16.84 -26.44
CA PHE A 63 1.66 -16.45 -25.49
C PHE A 63 1.24 -14.99 -25.64
N LEU A 64 2.18 -14.09 -25.90
CA LEU A 64 1.91 -12.65 -26.01
C LEU A 64 1.33 -12.26 -27.36
N SER A 65 1.50 -13.07 -28.40
CA SER A 65 1.12 -12.73 -29.78
C SER A 65 -0.39 -12.48 -29.99
N ASP A 66 -1.24 -13.15 -29.20
CA ASP A 66 -2.70 -13.04 -29.26
C ASP A 66 -3.29 -12.06 -28.23
N LYS A 67 -2.45 -11.38 -27.43
CA LYS A 67 -2.89 -10.43 -26.42
C LYS A 67 -3.18 -9.04 -27.04
N PRO A 68 -4.01 -8.21 -26.38
CA PRO A 68 -4.23 -6.84 -26.81
C PRO A 68 -2.92 -6.06 -26.85
N LYS A 69 -2.83 -5.08 -27.76
CA LYS A 69 -1.73 -4.11 -27.74
C LYS A 69 -1.93 -3.08 -26.62
N PHE A 70 -0.89 -2.36 -26.27
CA PHE A 70 -1.00 -1.31 -25.25
C PHE A 70 -2.04 -0.24 -25.67
N SER A 71 -2.11 0.11 -26.95
CA SER A 71 -3.10 1.03 -27.50
C SER A 71 -4.54 0.62 -27.21
N ASP A 72 -4.83 -0.69 -27.18
CA ASP A 72 -6.19 -1.21 -27.00
C ASP A 72 -6.67 -1.08 -25.54
N ILE A 73 -5.73 -0.98 -24.59
CA ILE A 73 -6.01 -0.88 -23.15
C ILE A 73 -5.72 0.51 -22.57
N SER A 74 -5.05 1.38 -23.32
CA SER A 74 -4.50 2.65 -22.83
C SER A 74 -5.56 3.59 -22.25
N GLU A 75 -6.71 3.77 -22.90
CA GLU A 75 -7.81 4.58 -22.39
C GLU A 75 -8.40 3.98 -21.10
N GLY A 76 -8.58 2.66 -21.07
CA GLY A 76 -9.03 1.95 -19.86
C GLY A 76 -8.07 2.13 -18.71
N LEU A 77 -6.75 2.07 -18.98
CA LEU A 77 -5.70 2.31 -17.99
C LEU A 77 -5.79 3.74 -17.45
N VAL A 78 -5.82 4.76 -18.31
CA VAL A 78 -5.90 6.18 -17.87
C VAL A 78 -7.15 6.42 -17.04
N ASN A 79 -8.30 5.88 -17.47
CA ASN A 79 -9.55 5.99 -16.71
C ASN A 79 -9.45 5.27 -15.34
N PHE A 80 -8.77 4.12 -15.27
CA PHE A 80 -8.58 3.40 -14.03
C PHE A 80 -7.62 4.15 -13.08
N LEU A 81 -6.55 4.74 -13.61
CA LEU A 81 -5.60 5.53 -12.82
C LEU A 81 -6.27 6.79 -12.25
N GLY A 82 -6.95 7.57 -13.06
CA GLY A 82 -7.56 8.84 -12.68
C GLY A 82 -6.55 9.76 -11.98
N ASP A 83 -6.99 10.46 -10.96
CA ASP A 83 -6.12 11.30 -10.09
C ASP A 83 -5.66 10.59 -8.82
N SER A 84 -5.59 9.25 -8.85
CA SER A 84 -5.21 8.45 -7.69
C SER A 84 -3.71 8.50 -7.43
N LYS A 85 -3.32 8.27 -6.17
CA LYS A 85 -1.93 8.05 -5.81
C LYS A 85 -1.47 6.70 -6.35
N ILE A 86 -0.35 6.67 -7.06
CA ILE A 86 0.24 5.47 -7.68
C ILE A 86 1.48 5.08 -6.86
N ILE A 87 1.49 3.85 -6.37
CA ILE A 87 2.52 3.30 -5.50
C ILE A 87 3.29 2.26 -6.29
N ILE A 88 4.60 2.48 -6.45
CA ILE A 88 5.47 1.66 -7.28
C ILE A 88 6.77 1.38 -6.51
N HIS A 89 7.43 0.27 -6.80
CA HIS A 89 8.74 -0.06 -6.23
C HIS A 89 9.85 0.13 -7.27
N ASN A 90 10.70 1.14 -7.10
CA ASN A 90 11.64 1.64 -8.10
C ASN A 90 10.90 2.37 -9.24
N ALA A 91 10.12 3.37 -8.88
CA ALA A 91 9.13 4.01 -9.73
C ALA A 91 9.69 4.54 -11.05
N LEU A 92 10.95 4.98 -11.11
CA LEU A 92 11.58 5.48 -12.33
C LEU A 92 11.55 4.48 -13.49
N PHE A 93 11.65 3.18 -13.17
CA PHE A 93 11.59 2.12 -14.18
C PHE A 93 10.19 2.05 -14.80
N ASP A 94 9.18 1.77 -14.00
CA ASP A 94 7.81 1.55 -14.49
C ASP A 94 7.21 2.83 -15.10
N THR A 95 7.46 3.99 -14.50
CA THR A 95 6.96 5.26 -15.02
C THR A 95 7.58 5.62 -16.35
N GLY A 96 8.87 5.31 -16.57
CA GLY A 96 9.54 5.49 -17.86
C GLY A 96 8.86 4.68 -18.97
N PHE A 97 8.59 3.41 -18.70
CA PHE A 97 7.87 2.54 -19.64
C PHE A 97 6.43 3.00 -19.88
N LEU A 98 5.69 3.30 -18.81
CA LEU A 98 4.30 3.76 -18.92
C LEU A 98 4.19 5.06 -19.70
N ASN A 99 5.03 6.05 -19.42
CA ASN A 99 5.05 7.32 -20.15
C ASN A 99 5.40 7.12 -21.62
N SER A 100 6.39 6.29 -21.92
CA SER A 100 6.74 5.92 -23.29
C SER A 100 5.56 5.34 -24.06
N GLU A 101 4.83 4.41 -23.44
CA GLU A 101 3.66 3.77 -24.05
C GLU A 101 2.48 4.74 -24.19
N LEU A 102 2.20 5.57 -23.18
CA LEU A 102 1.13 6.57 -23.21
C LEU A 102 1.37 7.61 -24.30
N ILE A 103 2.61 8.12 -24.41
CA ILE A 103 2.99 9.07 -25.46
C ILE A 103 2.80 8.47 -26.85
N ARG A 104 3.17 7.19 -27.07
CA ARG A 104 2.93 6.48 -28.34
C ARG A 104 1.46 6.38 -28.70
N CYS A 105 0.58 6.36 -27.70
CA CYS A 105 -0.87 6.38 -27.86
C CYS A 105 -1.47 7.79 -28.01
N GLY A 106 -0.64 8.85 -27.97
CA GLY A 106 -1.11 10.24 -28.02
C GLY A 106 -1.74 10.72 -26.71
N LEU A 107 -1.46 10.05 -25.61
CA LEU A 107 -1.94 10.37 -24.25
C LEU A 107 -0.86 11.13 -23.47
N GLY A 108 -1.27 11.82 -22.40
CA GLY A 108 -0.36 12.54 -21.53
C GLY A 108 0.40 11.61 -20.57
N GLU A 109 1.55 12.08 -20.11
CA GLU A 109 2.37 11.39 -19.11
C GLU A 109 1.67 11.34 -17.74
N LEU A 110 2.15 10.42 -16.90
CA LEU A 110 1.73 10.33 -15.49
C LEU A 110 2.19 11.56 -14.72
N LYS A 111 1.34 12.06 -13.82
CA LYS A 111 1.68 13.19 -12.96
C LYS A 111 2.64 12.73 -11.86
N GLU A 112 3.85 13.31 -11.81
CA GLU A 112 4.87 12.95 -10.81
C GLU A 112 4.40 13.11 -9.37
N GLU A 113 3.57 14.13 -9.09
CA GLU A 113 3.00 14.39 -7.76
C GLU A 113 2.13 13.25 -7.24
N ASN A 114 1.60 12.42 -8.14
CA ASN A 114 0.78 11.27 -7.79
C ASN A 114 1.61 10.01 -7.54
N ILE A 115 2.91 10.02 -7.83
CA ILE A 115 3.76 8.82 -7.75
C ILE A 115 4.45 8.75 -6.39
N LEU A 116 4.35 7.59 -5.75
CA LEU A 116 5.08 7.26 -4.52
C LEU A 116 6.02 6.09 -4.79
N ASP A 117 7.31 6.33 -4.67
CA ASP A 117 8.35 5.30 -4.78
C ASP A 117 8.62 4.65 -3.43
N THR A 118 8.21 3.39 -3.29
CA THR A 118 8.42 2.60 -2.07
C THR A 118 9.87 2.19 -1.88
N LEU A 119 10.71 2.14 -2.94
CA LEU A 119 12.15 1.91 -2.82
C LEU A 119 12.82 3.05 -2.05
N ASN A 120 12.46 4.30 -2.37
CA ASN A 120 12.96 5.47 -1.67
C ASN A 120 12.48 5.51 -0.20
N LEU A 121 11.23 5.11 0.06
CA LEU A 121 10.70 4.95 1.43
C LEU A 121 11.49 3.90 2.22
N ALA A 122 11.73 2.73 1.61
CA ALA A 122 12.44 1.63 2.23
C ALA A 122 13.90 1.98 2.51
N ARG A 123 14.59 2.66 1.58
CA ARG A 123 15.98 3.13 1.78
C ARG A 123 16.11 4.07 2.98
N LYS A 124 15.13 4.98 3.17
CA LYS A 124 15.09 5.88 4.34
C LYS A 124 14.85 5.12 5.65
N LYS A 125 13.99 4.09 5.62
CA LYS A 125 13.62 3.30 6.82
C LYS A 125 14.69 2.28 7.20
N PHE A 126 15.42 1.74 6.21
CA PHE A 126 16.43 0.67 6.39
C PHE A 126 17.76 1.02 5.72
N PRO A 127 18.47 2.05 6.19
CA PRO A 127 19.72 2.46 5.58
C PRO A 127 20.77 1.33 5.60
N GLY A 128 21.47 1.13 4.48
CA GLY A 128 22.50 0.10 4.34
C GLY A 128 22.01 -1.35 4.21
N GLN A 129 20.70 -1.58 4.18
CA GLN A 129 20.13 -2.92 4.01
C GLN A 129 19.61 -3.13 2.59
N SER A 130 19.47 -4.43 2.20
CA SER A 130 18.77 -4.76 0.95
C SER A 130 17.29 -4.41 1.08
N VAL A 131 16.78 -3.67 0.09
CA VAL A 131 15.40 -3.16 0.04
C VAL A 131 14.69 -3.54 -1.26
N SER A 132 15.13 -4.62 -1.94
CA SER A 132 14.34 -5.21 -3.03
C SER A 132 12.99 -5.71 -2.50
N LEU A 133 11.98 -5.86 -3.38
CA LEU A 133 10.67 -6.35 -2.99
C LEU A 133 10.76 -7.66 -2.21
N ASP A 134 11.57 -8.62 -2.68
CA ASP A 134 11.83 -9.90 -2.01
C ASP A 134 12.47 -9.73 -0.63
N ALA A 135 13.44 -8.82 -0.51
CA ALA A 135 14.11 -8.58 0.76
C ALA A 135 13.13 -7.97 1.78
N LEU A 136 12.25 -7.07 1.32
CA LEU A 136 11.22 -6.46 2.15
C LEU A 136 10.14 -7.49 2.54
N CYS A 137 9.70 -8.34 1.60
CA CYS A 137 8.76 -9.42 1.91
C CYS A 137 9.33 -10.33 3.02
N ARG A 138 10.58 -10.81 2.87
CA ARG A 138 11.23 -11.61 3.91
C ARG A 138 11.34 -10.88 5.24
N LYS A 139 11.68 -9.59 5.20
CA LYS A 139 11.82 -8.76 6.42
C LYS A 139 10.49 -8.61 7.17
N PHE A 140 9.39 -8.49 6.46
CA PHE A 140 8.04 -8.32 7.05
C PHE A 140 7.28 -9.64 7.23
N GLY A 141 7.92 -10.79 6.97
CA GLY A 141 7.29 -12.10 7.10
C GLY A 141 6.16 -12.35 6.09
N ILE A 142 6.21 -11.69 4.93
CA ILE A 142 5.27 -11.89 3.84
C ILE A 142 5.70 -13.13 3.05
N ASP A 143 4.79 -14.10 2.88
CA ASP A 143 5.06 -15.35 2.19
C ASP A 143 5.23 -15.14 0.68
N ILE A 144 6.39 -15.54 0.17
CA ILE A 144 6.76 -15.52 -1.24
C ILE A 144 7.05 -16.94 -1.79
N SER A 145 6.72 -17.99 -1.05
CA SER A 145 7.04 -19.38 -1.43
C SER A 145 6.45 -19.80 -2.78
N ASN A 146 5.32 -19.24 -3.15
CA ASN A 146 4.63 -19.48 -4.42
C ASN A 146 5.10 -18.58 -5.58
N ARG A 147 6.09 -17.70 -5.35
CA ARG A 147 6.63 -16.79 -6.38
C ARG A 147 7.82 -17.42 -7.08
N LYS A 148 7.56 -18.36 -7.99
CA LYS A 148 8.60 -19.00 -8.83
C LYS A 148 9.00 -18.14 -10.03
N ILE A 149 8.09 -17.33 -10.53
CA ILE A 149 8.20 -16.45 -11.69
C ILE A 149 7.65 -15.09 -11.28
N HIS A 150 8.21 -14.02 -11.82
CA HIS A 150 7.69 -12.67 -11.64
C HIS A 150 6.43 -12.50 -12.49
N GLY A 151 5.48 -11.76 -11.96
CA GLY A 151 4.26 -11.40 -12.68
C GLY A 151 3.70 -10.12 -12.07
N ALA A 152 3.39 -9.15 -12.91
CA ALA A 152 3.05 -7.79 -12.50
C ALA A 152 1.89 -7.73 -11.49
N LEU A 153 0.81 -8.47 -11.71
CA LEU A 153 -0.30 -8.48 -10.75
C LEU A 153 0.12 -9.07 -9.40
N LYS A 154 0.91 -10.14 -9.42
CA LYS A 154 1.39 -10.79 -8.19
C LYS A 154 2.35 -9.92 -7.42
N ASP A 155 3.24 -9.23 -8.13
CA ASP A 155 4.21 -8.32 -7.53
C ASP A 155 3.52 -7.05 -6.99
N ALA A 156 2.49 -6.54 -7.66
CA ALA A 156 1.62 -5.49 -7.13
C ALA A 156 0.89 -5.95 -5.84
N GLU A 157 0.44 -7.21 -5.75
CA GLU A 157 -0.14 -7.76 -4.52
C GLU A 157 0.87 -7.77 -3.36
N LEU A 158 2.07 -8.29 -3.60
CA LEU A 158 3.15 -8.32 -2.61
C LEU A 158 3.56 -6.91 -2.21
N LEU A 159 3.72 -6.01 -3.19
CA LEU A 159 4.04 -4.61 -2.96
C LEU A 159 2.97 -3.92 -2.10
N SER A 160 1.69 -4.24 -2.29
CA SER A 160 0.61 -3.69 -1.47
C SER A 160 0.79 -4.03 0.01
N LEU A 161 1.21 -5.27 0.32
CA LEU A 161 1.48 -5.69 1.71
C LEU A 161 2.74 -5.01 2.26
N VAL A 162 3.81 -4.97 1.47
CA VAL A 162 5.06 -4.27 1.82
C VAL A 162 4.82 -2.78 2.06
N TYR A 163 4.04 -2.13 1.21
CA TYR A 163 3.68 -0.72 1.35
C TYR A 163 2.99 -0.44 2.69
N LEU A 164 2.01 -1.25 3.06
CA LEU A 164 1.30 -1.12 4.34
C LEU A 164 2.26 -1.24 5.53
N GLU A 165 3.23 -2.16 5.48
CA GLU A 165 4.26 -2.29 6.53
C GLU A 165 5.25 -1.11 6.53
N LEU A 166 5.56 -0.55 5.37
CA LEU A 166 6.44 0.62 5.26
C LEU A 166 5.82 1.89 5.86
N ILE A 167 4.51 2.12 5.68
CA ILE A 167 3.83 3.32 6.17
C ILE A 167 3.40 3.23 7.63
N GLY A 168 3.59 2.11 8.30
CA GLY A 168 3.30 1.99 9.74
C GLY A 168 2.76 0.63 10.16
N GLY A 169 2.61 -0.32 9.22
CA GLY A 169 2.09 -1.66 9.48
C GLY A 169 0.59 -1.64 9.86
N LYS A 170 0.08 -2.82 10.19
CA LYS A 170 -1.29 -3.02 10.68
C LYS A 170 -1.54 -2.42 12.08
N GLN A 171 -0.49 -2.01 12.77
CA GLN A 171 -0.56 -1.26 14.01
C GLN A 171 -0.05 0.17 13.74
N THR A 172 -0.95 1.15 13.81
CA THR A 172 -0.54 2.47 14.30
C THR A 172 0.25 2.21 15.58
N SER A 173 1.56 2.47 15.58
CA SER A 173 2.33 2.44 16.80
C SER A 173 1.66 3.45 17.73
N LEU A 174 0.93 2.96 18.72
CA LEU A 174 0.68 3.71 19.92
C LEU A 174 2.08 3.89 20.52
N ASN A 175 2.75 4.96 20.12
CA ASN A 175 3.87 5.48 20.87
C ASN A 175 3.28 5.93 22.21
N PHE A 176 3.12 4.97 23.13
CA PHE A 176 3.20 5.32 24.54
C PHE A 176 4.59 5.91 24.67
N LEU A 177 4.63 7.23 24.74
CA LEU A 177 5.81 7.92 25.21
C LEU A 177 6.29 7.13 26.42
N ASP A 178 7.49 6.52 26.31
CA ASP A 178 8.24 6.07 27.47
C ASP A 178 8.31 7.28 28.40
N THR A 179 7.39 7.33 29.34
CA THR A 179 7.49 8.23 30.48
C THR A 179 8.64 7.70 31.31
N LYS A 180 9.87 7.92 30.86
CA LYS A 180 10.97 8.04 31.77
C LYS A 180 10.56 9.12 32.73
N ILE A 181 10.27 8.70 33.97
CA ILE A 181 10.15 9.56 35.15
C ILE A 181 11.42 10.39 35.17
N ILE A 182 11.38 11.60 34.67
CA ILE A 182 12.41 12.60 34.87
C ILE A 182 11.97 13.33 36.13
N ASP A 183 12.75 13.16 37.19
CA ASP A 183 12.64 13.88 38.44
C ASP A 183 12.50 15.38 38.20
N ASN A 184 11.65 15.97 39.07
CA ASN A 184 11.33 17.38 39.11
C ASN A 184 12.55 18.28 39.16
N GLU A 185 12.67 19.21 38.23
CA GLU A 185 12.92 20.65 38.44
C GLU A 185 13.15 21.28 37.07
N ASN A 186 12.23 22.13 36.64
CA ASN A 186 12.14 22.97 35.44
C ASN A 186 11.06 22.52 34.42
N LYS A 187 9.80 22.61 34.87
CA LYS A 187 8.63 22.59 34.00
C LYS A 187 8.24 24.00 33.61
N LYS A 188 8.72 24.46 32.49
CA LYS A 188 7.99 25.40 31.61
C LYS A 188 8.43 25.04 30.19
N ASP A 189 7.46 24.89 29.26
CA ASP A 189 7.59 24.84 27.79
C ASP A 189 7.60 23.49 27.06
N VAL A 190 6.86 22.47 27.52
CA VAL A 190 6.60 21.29 26.66
C VAL A 190 5.11 20.87 26.57
N TYR A 191 4.18 21.60 27.15
CA TYR A 191 2.77 21.19 27.23
C TYR A 191 1.77 22.08 26.45
N GLY A 192 2.07 22.36 25.16
CA GLY A 192 1.03 22.86 24.25
C GLY A 192 -0.09 21.85 23.91
N ASN A 193 0.08 20.56 24.27
CA ASN A 193 -0.83 19.49 23.82
C ASN A 193 -1.79 18.94 24.89
N ILE A 194 -1.71 19.37 26.16
CA ILE A 194 -2.61 18.86 27.22
C ILE A 194 -4.04 19.34 27.03
N ASP A 195 -4.22 20.54 26.52
CA ASP A 195 -5.55 21.10 26.26
C ASP A 195 -6.25 20.40 25.09
N ILE A 196 -5.50 19.87 24.13
CA ILE A 196 -6.03 19.12 22.99
C ILE A 196 -6.54 17.76 23.49
N ILE A 197 -5.81 17.04 24.32
CA ILE A 197 -6.21 15.75 24.88
C ILE A 197 -7.48 15.92 25.74
N LYS A 198 -7.51 16.91 26.63
CA LYS A 198 -8.71 17.23 27.43
C LYS A 198 -9.89 17.67 26.56
N TYR A 199 -9.65 18.36 25.44
CA TYR A 199 -10.71 18.74 24.50
C TYR A 199 -11.32 17.51 23.81
N TYR A 200 -10.48 16.57 23.34
CA TYR A 200 -10.95 15.33 22.71
C TYR A 200 -11.61 14.38 23.72
N GLU A 201 -11.10 14.24 24.93
CA GLU A 201 -11.75 13.48 25.99
C GLU A 201 -13.13 14.06 26.31
N LYS A 202 -13.24 15.40 26.44
CA LYS A 202 -14.51 16.06 26.71
C LYS A 202 -15.52 15.94 25.58
N LYS A 203 -15.02 15.94 24.32
CA LYS A 203 -15.85 15.72 23.13
C LYS A 203 -16.30 14.26 23.02
N LEU A 204 -15.41 13.31 23.24
CA LEU A 204 -15.72 11.87 23.23
C LEU A 204 -16.74 11.51 24.33
N PHE A 205 -16.57 12.03 25.57
CA PHE A 205 -17.54 11.85 26.65
C PHE A 205 -18.91 12.45 26.34
N LYS A 206 -18.95 13.56 25.59
CA LYS A 206 -20.21 14.19 25.22
C LYS A 206 -20.94 13.43 24.11
N GLU A 207 -20.18 12.81 23.18
CA GLU A 207 -20.74 11.94 22.13
C GLU A 207 -21.19 10.60 22.68
N ILE A 208 -20.45 9.99 23.63
CA ILE A 208 -20.83 8.72 24.29
C ILE A 208 -22.09 8.90 25.14
N ASN A 209 -22.27 10.02 25.83
CA ASN A 209 -23.47 10.29 26.64
C ASN A 209 -24.72 10.60 25.79
N ASN A 210 -24.60 10.77 24.49
CA ASN A 210 -25.72 10.92 23.55
C ASN A 210 -26.08 9.64 22.81
N ILE A 211 -25.38 8.52 23.07
CA ILE A 211 -25.76 7.22 22.55
C ILE A 211 -26.90 6.70 23.46
N ASP A 212 -28.11 6.68 22.92
CA ASP A 212 -29.28 6.08 23.56
C ASP A 212 -29.08 4.56 23.54
N LEU A 213 -28.31 4.04 24.51
CA LEU A 213 -28.11 2.60 24.69
C LEU A 213 -29.47 2.00 25.09
N ASN A 214 -30.01 1.19 24.20
CA ASN A 214 -31.20 0.41 24.48
C ASN A 214 -30.98 -0.35 25.81
N THR A 215 -31.88 -0.18 26.77
CA THR A 215 -31.78 -0.79 28.11
C THR A 215 -31.49 -2.29 28.06
N ILE A 216 -31.99 -2.98 27.03
CA ILE A 216 -31.77 -4.42 26.80
C ILE A 216 -30.28 -4.73 26.53
N ASP A 217 -29.55 -3.87 25.79
CA ASP A 217 -28.13 -4.07 25.49
C ASP A 217 -27.27 -3.75 26.70
N TYR A 218 -27.66 -2.82 27.54
CA TYR A 218 -26.99 -2.50 28.79
C TYR A 218 -27.07 -3.65 29.80
N GLU A 219 -28.25 -4.29 29.96
CA GLU A 219 -28.43 -5.43 30.85
C GLU A 219 -27.64 -6.66 30.37
N LYS A 220 -27.66 -6.95 29.08
CA LYS A 220 -26.83 -8.02 28.48
C LYS A 220 -25.33 -7.77 28.68
N HIS A 221 -24.88 -6.51 28.56
CA HIS A 221 -23.49 -6.14 28.80
C HIS A 221 -23.11 -6.37 30.27
N LYS A 222 -23.97 -6.01 31.22
CA LYS A 222 -23.77 -6.28 32.65
C LYS A 222 -23.67 -7.78 32.97
N GLU A 223 -24.52 -8.59 32.36
CA GLU A 223 -24.48 -10.06 32.50
C GLU A 223 -23.15 -10.62 31.95
N PHE A 224 -22.75 -10.20 30.75
CA PHE A 224 -21.49 -10.63 30.14
C PHE A 224 -20.26 -10.26 30.98
N ILE A 225 -20.23 -9.07 31.58
CA ILE A 225 -19.10 -8.65 32.46
C ILE A 225 -18.98 -9.54 33.70
N LYS A 226 -20.08 -10.02 34.26
CA LYS A 226 -20.07 -10.93 35.43
C LYS A 226 -19.46 -12.29 35.12
N GLU A 227 -19.52 -12.74 33.87
CA GLU A 227 -18.92 -14.01 33.42
C GLU A 227 -17.42 -13.93 33.21
N ILE A 228 -16.82 -12.73 33.16
CA ILE A 228 -15.37 -12.54 32.97
C ILE A 228 -14.65 -12.55 34.33
N PRO A 229 -13.86 -13.60 34.65
CA PRO A 229 -13.13 -13.68 35.91
C PRO A 229 -12.10 -12.54 36.02
N ASN A 230 -12.07 -11.83 37.15
CA ASN A 230 -11.15 -10.71 37.44
C ASN A 230 -11.29 -9.49 36.53
N SER A 231 -12.44 -9.25 35.94
CA SER A 231 -12.71 -8.05 35.15
C SER A 231 -12.47 -6.78 35.97
N ILE A 232 -11.71 -5.83 35.41
CA ILE A 232 -11.53 -4.49 36.00
C ILE A 232 -12.86 -3.74 36.13
N TRP A 233 -13.85 -4.03 35.31
CA TRP A 233 -15.16 -3.42 35.33
C TRP A 233 -15.96 -3.78 36.59
N ASN A 234 -15.69 -4.95 37.20
CA ASN A 234 -16.33 -5.36 38.46
C ASN A 234 -15.78 -4.60 39.69
N LYS A 235 -14.74 -3.74 39.50
CA LYS A 235 -14.08 -2.95 40.56
C LYS A 235 -14.49 -1.48 40.57
N ILE A 236 -15.30 -1.03 39.59
CA ILE A 236 -15.66 0.39 39.39
C ILE A 236 -17.01 0.73 40.03
N GLU A 237 -17.80 -0.24 40.44
CA GLU A 237 -19.10 -0.03 41.11
C GLU A 237 -18.98 -0.09 42.65
N GLY A 238 -17.88 0.39 43.26
CA GLY A 238 -17.70 0.54 44.68
C GLY A 238 -17.53 1.99 45.11
#